data_8a1e392f941730e6fd01fe8612f8068b
#
_entry.id   8a1e392f941730e6fd01fe8612f8068b
#
_cell.length_a   1.000
_cell.length_b   1.000
_cell.length_c   1.000
_cell.angle_alpha   90.00
_cell.angle_beta   90.00
_cell.angle_gamma   90.00
#
_symmetry.space_group_name_H-M   'P 1'
#
loop_
_entity.id
_entity.type
_entity.pdbx_description
1 polymer ?
#
loop_
_entity_poly.entity_id
_entity_poly.type
_entity_poly.pdbx_seq_one_letter_code
_entity_poly.pdbx_strand_id
1 'polypeptide(L)'
;MDKRAILRSIPNMNELLENKKIREFQERIGSEQLKKVIRNVLEQVRSDIIEGKTENAIDENHLKERIRKQLEKLTEPDMKKVINATGTILHTNLGRAPISKEHIQQILCMASGYSNLEYDLDKGHRGERYSHFDELLCRLTGAEAAMAVNNNAAAVLLMLSALGRKKEAIVSRGELVEIGGKFRIPDVMEQSGTILKEVGTTNKTHLEDYEKAITEETGMILKVHTSNYQIVGFTESVEIQRLAALGREREIPVLADLGSGVLLSMEKYGLPHEPTVQEMIQAGADLVSFSGDKLLGGPQAGIIVGKKKYLDILKKHPLTRALRIDKLTAAALELTLREYLNPENALRNLPALKMIAKTAEDTRKDANALCQMLQEKELPFEISVEPCESQIGGGAFPTANLRGYAAVLTCKQKKCQDIVDAMEQLPVPVICRCQKDQIILDVRTLEKEDMEIIVRELELL
;
A
#
# COMPACT_ATOMS: atom_id res chain seq x y z
N MET A 1 -45.33 15.98 -19.58
CA MET A 1 -46.38 15.10 -18.99
C MET A 1 -46.86 15.68 -17.68
N ASP A 2 -48.14 15.52 -17.28
CA ASP A 2 -48.59 15.92 -15.95
C ASP A 2 -47.85 15.06 -14.88
N LYS A 3 -47.27 15.70 -13.87
CA LYS A 3 -46.54 15.02 -12.76
C LYS A 3 -47.38 13.89 -12.12
N ARG A 4 -48.71 14.04 -12.08
CA ARG A 4 -49.63 13.01 -11.58
C ARG A 4 -49.66 11.77 -12.48
N ALA A 5 -49.55 11.95 -13.79
CA ALA A 5 -49.53 10.83 -14.75
C ALA A 5 -48.19 10.04 -14.60
N ILE A 6 -47.07 10.74 -14.43
CA ILE A 6 -45.77 10.13 -14.23
C ILE A 6 -45.74 9.35 -12.90
N LEU A 7 -46.27 9.91 -11.80
CA LEU A 7 -46.34 9.23 -10.51
C LEU A 7 -47.18 7.95 -10.54
N ARG A 8 -48.23 7.91 -11.39
CA ARG A 8 -49.09 6.71 -11.58
C ARG A 8 -48.44 5.63 -12.41
N SER A 9 -47.41 5.94 -13.21
CA SER A 9 -46.65 4.95 -13.99
C SER A 9 -45.60 4.21 -13.19
N ILE A 10 -45.38 4.56 -11.90
CA ILE A 10 -44.44 3.84 -11.05
C ILE A 10 -45.01 2.45 -10.77
N PRO A 11 -44.25 1.34 -11.07
CA PRO A 11 -44.65 -0.01 -10.74
C PRO A 11 -44.90 -0.20 -9.26
N ASN A 12 -45.84 -1.07 -8.92
CA ASN A 12 -46.10 -1.39 -7.52
C ASN A 12 -45.04 -2.34 -6.96
N MET A 13 -44.97 -2.46 -5.62
CA MET A 13 -44.01 -3.29 -4.92
C MET A 13 -44.06 -4.75 -5.34
N ASN A 14 -45.26 -5.31 -5.57
CA ASN A 14 -45.43 -6.72 -5.91
C ASN A 14 -44.88 -7.03 -7.29
N GLU A 15 -45.15 -6.16 -8.29
CA GLU A 15 -44.58 -6.27 -9.65
C GLU A 15 -43.05 -6.28 -9.63
N LEU A 16 -42.44 -5.45 -8.82
CA LEU A 16 -40.97 -5.41 -8.68
C LEU A 16 -40.42 -6.65 -7.98
N LEU A 17 -41.12 -7.21 -6.98
CA LEU A 17 -40.77 -8.43 -6.30
C LEU A 17 -40.92 -9.70 -7.15
N GLU A 18 -41.81 -9.66 -8.20
CA GLU A 18 -41.96 -10.75 -9.16
C GLU A 18 -40.83 -10.82 -10.17
N ASN A 19 -40.06 -9.75 -10.33
CA ASN A 19 -38.89 -9.74 -11.22
C ASN A 19 -37.83 -10.72 -10.72
N LYS A 20 -37.52 -11.72 -11.56
CA LYS A 20 -36.57 -12.80 -11.22
C LYS A 20 -35.22 -12.29 -10.74
N LYS A 21 -34.63 -11.31 -11.45
CA LYS A 21 -33.32 -10.72 -11.12
C LYS A 21 -33.31 -9.98 -9.78
N ILE A 22 -34.41 -9.37 -9.39
CA ILE A 22 -34.57 -8.70 -8.08
C ILE A 22 -34.83 -9.74 -6.98
N ARG A 23 -35.65 -10.74 -7.26
CA ARG A 23 -36.02 -11.79 -6.32
C ARG A 23 -34.84 -12.66 -5.89
N GLU A 24 -33.86 -12.88 -6.75
CA GLU A 24 -32.62 -13.61 -6.44
C GLU A 24 -31.86 -13.04 -5.22
N PHE A 25 -31.97 -11.73 -5.01
CA PHE A 25 -31.37 -11.10 -3.83
C PHE A 25 -32.07 -11.43 -2.51
N GLN A 26 -33.32 -11.93 -2.55
CA GLN A 26 -34.06 -12.27 -1.34
C GLN A 26 -33.38 -13.36 -0.50
N GLU A 27 -32.71 -14.33 -1.14
CA GLU A 27 -31.95 -15.37 -0.45
C GLU A 27 -30.73 -14.81 0.28
N ARG A 28 -30.15 -13.73 -0.28
CA ARG A 28 -28.91 -13.11 0.26
C ARG A 28 -29.18 -12.12 1.39
N ILE A 29 -30.28 -11.34 1.31
CA ILE A 29 -30.54 -10.23 2.27
C ILE A 29 -31.85 -10.39 3.04
N GLY A 30 -32.66 -11.36 2.73
CA GLY A 30 -33.98 -11.55 3.31
C GLY A 30 -35.07 -10.63 2.74
N SER A 31 -36.35 -11.03 2.89
CA SER A 31 -37.50 -10.33 2.31
C SER A 31 -37.68 -8.89 2.84
N GLU A 32 -37.40 -8.66 4.12
CA GLU A 32 -37.58 -7.33 4.74
C GLU A 32 -36.59 -6.30 4.17
N GLN A 33 -35.30 -6.67 4.10
CA GLN A 33 -34.29 -5.78 3.55
C GLN A 33 -34.51 -5.52 2.06
N LEU A 34 -34.89 -6.55 1.28
CA LEU A 34 -35.24 -6.40 -0.12
C LEU A 34 -36.36 -5.36 -0.32
N LYS A 35 -37.47 -5.50 0.44
CA LYS A 35 -38.58 -4.54 0.41
C LYS A 35 -38.13 -3.13 0.81
N LYS A 36 -37.23 -2.99 1.79
CA LYS A 36 -36.71 -1.70 2.24
C LYS A 36 -35.89 -1.00 1.14
N VAL A 37 -35.01 -1.73 0.44
CA VAL A 37 -34.23 -1.18 -0.68
C VAL A 37 -35.15 -0.71 -1.80
N ILE A 38 -36.12 -1.55 -2.21
CA ILE A 38 -37.08 -1.18 -3.26
C ILE A 38 -37.86 0.07 -2.84
N ARG A 39 -38.35 0.14 -1.60
CA ARG A 39 -39.09 1.32 -1.08
C ARG A 39 -38.25 2.58 -1.15
N ASN A 40 -37.00 2.53 -0.72
CA ASN A 40 -36.10 3.68 -0.73
C ASN A 40 -35.86 4.19 -2.16
N VAL A 41 -35.68 3.28 -3.14
CA VAL A 41 -35.53 3.67 -4.55
C VAL A 41 -36.80 4.31 -5.07
N LEU A 42 -37.98 3.73 -4.76
CA LEU A 42 -39.26 4.29 -5.17
C LEU A 42 -39.54 5.67 -4.54
N GLU A 43 -39.18 5.88 -3.27
CA GLU A 43 -39.29 7.17 -2.59
C GLU A 43 -38.37 8.21 -3.24
N GLN A 44 -37.15 7.86 -3.56
CA GLN A 44 -36.22 8.73 -4.27
C GLN A 44 -36.74 9.12 -5.66
N VAL A 45 -37.28 8.17 -6.43
CA VAL A 45 -37.88 8.43 -7.75
C VAL A 45 -39.09 9.37 -7.62
N ARG A 46 -39.91 9.18 -6.59
CA ARG A 46 -41.07 10.09 -6.35
C ARG A 46 -40.58 11.51 -6.00
N SER A 47 -39.54 11.64 -5.17
CA SER A 47 -38.95 12.95 -4.85
C SER A 47 -38.40 13.62 -6.11
N ASP A 48 -37.65 12.88 -6.95
CA ASP A 48 -37.10 13.40 -8.20
C ASP A 48 -38.17 13.93 -9.15
N ILE A 49 -39.34 13.26 -9.23
CA ILE A 49 -40.51 13.71 -10.04
C ILE A 49 -41.15 14.97 -9.43
N ILE A 50 -41.35 15.01 -8.09
CA ILE A 50 -41.97 16.14 -7.41
C ILE A 50 -41.09 17.39 -7.55
N GLU A 51 -39.79 17.24 -7.44
CA GLU A 51 -38.79 18.30 -7.60
C GLU A 51 -38.61 18.74 -9.06
N GLY A 52 -39.17 18.02 -10.01
CA GLY A 52 -39.09 18.35 -11.45
C GLY A 52 -37.75 17.95 -12.09
N LYS A 53 -36.97 17.06 -11.47
CA LYS A 53 -35.74 16.52 -12.03
C LYS A 53 -36.00 15.48 -13.13
N THR A 54 -37.21 14.95 -13.22
CA THR A 54 -37.64 13.98 -14.22
C THR A 54 -38.94 14.44 -14.85
N GLU A 55 -38.96 14.72 -16.15
CA GLU A 55 -40.12 15.20 -16.92
C GLU A 55 -40.78 14.13 -17.79
N ASN A 56 -40.13 12.98 -17.97
CA ASN A 56 -40.58 11.87 -18.82
C ASN A 56 -41.17 10.73 -17.99
N ALA A 57 -41.98 9.87 -18.66
CA ALA A 57 -42.47 8.63 -18.06
C ALA A 57 -41.30 7.77 -17.57
N ILE A 58 -41.54 7.06 -16.47
CA ILE A 58 -40.48 6.18 -15.90
C ILE A 58 -40.34 4.96 -16.81
N ASP A 59 -39.12 4.78 -17.32
CA ASP A 59 -38.75 3.52 -17.94
C ASP A 59 -38.61 2.45 -16.86
N GLU A 60 -39.49 1.48 -16.93
CA GLU A 60 -39.55 0.35 -15.97
C GLU A 60 -38.22 -0.45 -15.94
N ASN A 61 -37.56 -0.60 -17.09
CA ASN A 61 -36.29 -1.29 -17.17
C ASN A 61 -35.17 -0.48 -16.45
N HIS A 62 -35.19 0.84 -16.63
CA HIS A 62 -34.28 1.72 -15.93
C HIS A 62 -34.49 1.71 -14.41
N LEU A 63 -35.77 1.66 -13.97
CA LEU A 63 -36.09 1.53 -12.55
C LEU A 63 -35.61 0.21 -11.96
N LYS A 64 -35.86 -0.91 -12.65
CA LYS A 64 -35.40 -2.25 -12.26
C LYS A 64 -33.86 -2.30 -12.16
N GLU A 65 -33.19 -1.69 -13.12
CA GLU A 65 -31.73 -1.59 -13.11
C GLU A 65 -31.20 -0.74 -11.94
N ARG A 66 -31.87 0.38 -11.64
CA ARG A 66 -31.54 1.21 -10.45
C ARG A 66 -31.72 0.43 -9.14
N ILE A 67 -32.79 -0.36 -9.02
CA ILE A 67 -33.01 -1.24 -7.87
C ILE A 67 -31.91 -2.31 -7.79
N ARG A 68 -31.59 -2.97 -8.92
CA ARG A 68 -30.55 -3.98 -9.00
C ARG A 68 -29.20 -3.44 -8.55
N LYS A 69 -28.78 -2.27 -9.05
CA LYS A 69 -27.54 -1.61 -8.63
C LYS A 69 -27.49 -1.31 -7.13
N GLN A 70 -28.60 -0.91 -6.52
CA GLN A 70 -28.65 -0.70 -5.07
C GLN A 70 -28.54 -2.03 -4.28
N LEU A 71 -29.13 -3.10 -4.80
CA LEU A 71 -29.05 -4.43 -4.20
C LEU A 71 -27.63 -5.00 -4.34
N GLU A 72 -27.01 -4.87 -5.50
CA GLU A 72 -25.62 -5.24 -5.74
C GLU A 72 -24.68 -4.48 -4.78
N LYS A 73 -24.83 -3.16 -4.69
CA LYS A 73 -24.06 -2.34 -3.76
C LYS A 73 -24.20 -2.80 -2.30
N LEU A 74 -25.35 -3.34 -1.91
CA LEU A 74 -25.58 -3.85 -0.56
C LEU A 74 -24.99 -5.26 -0.35
N THR A 75 -24.93 -6.07 -1.41
CA THR A 75 -24.60 -7.50 -1.31
C THR A 75 -23.19 -7.85 -1.76
N GLU A 76 -22.55 -6.99 -2.53
CA GLU A 76 -21.19 -7.17 -2.99
C GLU A 76 -20.21 -6.40 -2.12
N PRO A 77 -18.99 -6.92 -1.94
CA PRO A 77 -17.93 -6.17 -1.25
C PRO A 77 -17.61 -4.86 -1.98
N ASP A 78 -17.48 -3.76 -1.23
CA ASP A 78 -17.02 -2.48 -1.79
C ASP A 78 -15.56 -2.53 -2.23
N MET A 79 -14.72 -3.31 -1.52
CA MET A 79 -13.33 -3.51 -1.90
C MET A 79 -13.28 -4.46 -3.09
N LYS A 80 -12.76 -3.97 -4.22
CA LYS A 80 -12.67 -4.71 -5.49
C LYS A 80 -11.22 -4.82 -5.96
N LYS A 81 -10.92 -5.88 -6.71
CA LYS A 81 -9.71 -5.94 -7.51
C LYS A 81 -9.77 -4.82 -8.56
N VAL A 82 -8.68 -4.07 -8.71
CA VAL A 82 -8.48 -3.09 -9.79
C VAL A 82 -7.23 -3.45 -10.57
N ILE A 83 -7.17 -3.05 -11.83
CA ILE A 83 -5.98 -3.20 -12.67
C ILE A 83 -5.17 -1.91 -12.57
N ASN A 84 -3.93 -2.03 -12.12
CA ASN A 84 -3.01 -0.91 -12.05
C ASN A 84 -2.19 -0.79 -13.35
N ALA A 85 -2.64 0.03 -14.27
CA ALA A 85 -1.93 0.37 -15.50
C ALA A 85 -1.25 1.76 -15.43
N THR A 86 -1.01 2.29 -14.21
CA THR A 86 -0.36 3.59 -14.02
C THR A 86 1.16 3.53 -14.14
N GLY A 87 1.78 2.35 -13.98
CA GLY A 87 3.23 2.20 -13.87
C GLY A 87 3.82 2.65 -12.53
N THR A 88 2.99 3.00 -11.55
CA THR A 88 3.43 3.25 -10.17
C THR A 88 3.36 1.95 -9.38
N ILE A 89 4.51 1.35 -9.06
CA ILE A 89 4.59 0.00 -8.48
C ILE A 89 3.96 -0.05 -7.09
N LEU A 90 4.45 0.81 -6.17
CA LEU A 90 3.94 0.91 -4.80
C LEU A 90 2.86 2.00 -4.70
N HIS A 91 1.81 1.89 -5.53
CA HIS A 91 0.76 2.91 -5.60
C HIS A 91 -0.02 2.97 -4.29
N THR A 92 0.12 4.09 -3.56
CA THR A 92 -0.42 4.26 -2.19
C THR A 92 -1.92 4.00 -2.11
N ASN A 93 -2.70 4.51 -3.08
CA ASN A 93 -4.16 4.37 -3.08
C ASN A 93 -4.63 3.01 -3.58
N LEU A 94 -3.74 2.19 -4.17
CA LEU A 94 -4.06 0.85 -4.72
C LEU A 94 -3.47 -0.28 -3.87
N GLY A 95 -3.12 -0.01 -2.61
CA GLY A 95 -2.71 -1.02 -1.64
C GLY A 95 -1.21 -1.31 -1.58
N ARG A 96 -0.38 -0.55 -2.31
CA ARG A 96 1.10 -0.70 -2.35
C ARG A 96 1.55 -2.05 -2.89
N ALA A 97 2.43 -2.79 -2.15
CA ALA A 97 2.98 -4.05 -2.62
C ALA A 97 1.91 -5.15 -2.71
N PRO A 98 1.67 -5.73 -3.90
CA PRO A 98 0.81 -6.90 -4.02
C PRO A 98 1.49 -8.14 -3.42
N ILE A 99 0.69 -9.06 -2.89
CA ILE A 99 1.16 -10.37 -2.41
C ILE A 99 1.01 -11.39 -3.55
N SER A 100 1.99 -12.30 -3.70
CA SER A 100 1.94 -13.31 -4.78
C SER A 100 0.75 -14.25 -4.65
N LYS A 101 0.26 -14.76 -5.77
CA LYS A 101 -0.87 -15.71 -5.79
C LYS A 101 -0.58 -16.98 -4.99
N GLU A 102 0.64 -17.46 -5.07
CA GLU A 102 1.13 -18.64 -4.35
C GLU A 102 1.09 -18.41 -2.84
N HIS A 103 1.53 -17.24 -2.38
CA HIS A 103 1.46 -16.87 -0.96
C HIS A 103 0.00 -16.73 -0.50
N ILE A 104 -0.88 -16.10 -1.29
CA ILE A 104 -2.31 -15.98 -0.96
C ILE A 104 -2.95 -17.35 -0.75
N GLN A 105 -2.65 -18.35 -1.58
CA GLN A 105 -3.18 -19.70 -1.41
C GLN A 105 -2.71 -20.33 -0.10
N GLN A 106 -1.45 -20.17 0.28
CA GLN A 106 -0.90 -20.65 1.54
C GLN A 106 -1.51 -19.92 2.74
N ILE A 107 -1.66 -18.58 2.66
CA ILE A 107 -2.30 -17.76 3.69
C ILE A 107 -3.75 -18.21 3.92
N LEU A 108 -4.51 -18.47 2.85
CA LEU A 108 -5.88 -18.95 2.93
C LEU A 108 -5.95 -20.31 3.62
N CYS A 109 -5.03 -21.23 3.32
CA CYS A 109 -4.94 -22.53 4.00
C CYS A 109 -4.73 -22.36 5.52
N MET A 110 -3.78 -21.50 5.92
CA MET A 110 -3.51 -21.22 7.34
C MET A 110 -4.63 -20.43 8.04
N ALA A 111 -5.35 -19.60 7.28
CA ALA A 111 -6.37 -18.70 7.82
C ALA A 111 -7.76 -19.32 7.95
N SER A 112 -8.09 -20.31 7.09
CA SER A 112 -9.40 -20.97 7.05
C SER A 112 -9.65 -21.92 8.23
N GLY A 113 -8.61 -22.26 9.01
CA GLY A 113 -8.68 -23.13 10.16
C GLY A 113 -7.97 -22.56 11.39
N TYR A 114 -7.76 -23.45 12.37
CA TYR A 114 -6.86 -23.16 13.49
C TYR A 114 -5.41 -23.21 13.03
N SER A 115 -4.54 -22.40 13.65
CA SER A 115 -3.12 -22.35 13.40
C SER A 115 -2.34 -22.26 14.70
N ASN A 116 -1.06 -22.56 14.62
CA ASN A 116 -0.13 -22.47 15.74
C ASN A 116 0.37 -21.04 16.01
N LEU A 117 -0.39 -20.01 15.67
CA LEU A 117 0.01 -18.59 15.75
C LEU A 117 0.66 -18.20 17.09
N GLU A 118 0.15 -18.69 18.21
CA GLU A 118 0.70 -18.52 19.57
C GLU A 118 0.82 -19.87 20.27
N TYR A 119 1.19 -20.94 19.54
CA TYR A 119 1.39 -22.26 20.08
C TYR A 119 2.68 -22.88 19.58
N ASP A 120 3.57 -23.25 20.50
CA ASP A 120 4.82 -23.95 20.21
C ASP A 120 4.54 -25.45 20.05
N LEU A 121 4.61 -25.94 18.81
CA LEU A 121 4.31 -27.32 18.48
C LEU A 121 5.32 -28.31 19.06
N ASP A 122 6.59 -27.89 19.19
CA ASP A 122 7.67 -28.76 19.70
C ASP A 122 7.57 -28.93 21.22
N LYS A 123 7.17 -27.88 21.93
CA LYS A 123 7.08 -27.85 23.37
C LYS A 123 5.66 -28.15 23.91
N GLY A 124 4.65 -28.11 23.06
CA GLY A 124 3.27 -28.39 23.42
C GLY A 124 2.62 -27.36 24.36
N HIS A 125 3.09 -26.10 24.34
CA HIS A 125 2.57 -25.03 25.18
C HIS A 125 2.46 -23.70 24.43
N ARG A 126 1.99 -22.66 25.10
CA ARG A 126 1.85 -21.33 24.54
C ARG A 126 3.21 -20.78 24.08
N GLY A 127 3.27 -20.39 22.79
CA GLY A 127 4.38 -19.71 22.14
C GLY A 127 4.15 -18.22 21.96
N GLU A 128 5.10 -17.57 21.31
CA GLU A 128 5.04 -16.17 20.92
C GLU A 128 4.73 -16.05 19.42
N ARG A 129 3.93 -15.07 19.03
CA ARG A 129 3.59 -14.79 17.62
C ARG A 129 4.81 -14.44 16.77
N TYR A 130 5.80 -13.82 17.36
CA TYR A 130 7.02 -13.39 16.67
C TYR A 130 7.93 -14.56 16.27
N SER A 131 7.83 -15.72 16.97
CA SER A 131 8.68 -16.89 16.71
C SER A 131 8.58 -17.43 15.29
N HIS A 132 7.52 -17.08 14.53
CA HIS A 132 7.36 -17.52 13.15
C HIS A 132 8.28 -16.78 12.17
N PHE A 133 8.79 -15.60 12.53
CA PHE A 133 9.57 -14.76 11.62
C PHE A 133 10.76 -14.02 12.27
N ASP A 134 10.93 -14.03 13.59
CA ASP A 134 12.02 -13.30 14.24
C ASP A 134 13.40 -13.89 13.87
N GLU A 135 13.55 -15.22 13.86
CA GLU A 135 14.80 -15.86 13.42
C GLU A 135 15.11 -15.56 11.96
N LEU A 136 14.10 -15.55 11.06
CA LEU A 136 14.27 -15.19 9.65
C LEU A 136 14.77 -13.74 9.52
N LEU A 137 14.15 -12.81 10.24
CA LEU A 137 14.56 -11.41 10.26
C LEU A 137 15.99 -11.25 10.78
N CYS A 138 16.32 -11.91 11.88
CA CYS A 138 17.69 -11.87 12.44
C CYS A 138 18.70 -12.41 11.43
N ARG A 139 18.41 -13.52 10.78
CA ARG A 139 19.27 -14.12 9.73
C ARG A 139 19.46 -13.19 8.53
N LEU A 140 18.38 -12.55 8.06
CA LEU A 140 18.43 -11.69 6.88
C LEU A 140 19.07 -10.33 7.14
N THR A 141 18.98 -9.82 8.37
CA THR A 141 19.45 -8.46 8.70
C THR A 141 20.75 -8.42 9.50
N GLY A 142 21.13 -9.53 10.13
CA GLY A 142 22.24 -9.58 11.08
C GLY A 142 21.92 -9.02 12.47
N ALA A 143 20.63 -8.74 12.75
CA ALA A 143 20.18 -8.24 14.05
C ALA A 143 20.15 -9.36 15.13
N GLU A 144 20.23 -8.97 16.41
CA GLU A 144 20.15 -9.90 17.54
C GLU A 144 18.72 -10.37 17.86
N ALA A 145 17.73 -9.53 17.56
CA ALA A 145 16.31 -9.80 17.80
C ALA A 145 15.42 -9.01 16.82
N ALA A 146 14.18 -9.46 16.68
CA ALA A 146 13.19 -8.82 15.83
C ALA A 146 11.79 -8.87 16.43
N MET A 147 10.90 -7.99 15.96
CA MET A 147 9.46 -8.04 16.17
C MET A 147 8.75 -7.31 15.05
N ALA A 148 7.43 -7.50 14.95
CA ALA A 148 6.59 -6.78 14.01
C ALA A 148 5.31 -6.25 14.67
N VAL A 149 4.89 -5.06 14.23
CA VAL A 149 3.66 -4.37 14.62
C VAL A 149 2.86 -3.98 13.38
N ASN A 150 1.67 -3.39 13.52
CA ASN A 150 0.72 -3.14 12.45
C ASN A 150 1.26 -2.35 11.25
N ASN A 151 2.14 -1.39 11.48
CA ASN A 151 2.78 -0.57 10.45
C ASN A 151 4.00 0.16 11.01
N ASN A 152 4.78 0.81 10.15
CA ASN A 152 6.01 1.49 10.59
C ASN A 152 5.77 2.70 11.51
N ALA A 153 4.65 3.40 11.35
CA ALA A 153 4.26 4.47 12.28
C ALA A 153 4.07 3.94 13.71
N ALA A 154 3.43 2.77 13.84
CA ALA A 154 3.30 2.06 15.12
C ALA A 154 4.65 1.58 15.67
N ALA A 155 5.58 1.18 14.79
CA ALA A 155 6.94 0.80 15.20
C ALA A 155 7.68 2.00 15.80
N VAL A 156 7.69 3.14 15.14
CA VAL A 156 8.31 4.38 15.63
C VAL A 156 7.64 4.83 16.93
N LEU A 157 6.31 4.86 17.00
CA LEU A 157 5.57 5.20 18.22
C LEU A 157 5.95 4.27 19.39
N LEU A 158 6.06 2.97 19.14
CA LEU A 158 6.43 1.98 20.17
C LEU A 158 7.86 2.19 20.67
N MET A 159 8.83 2.38 19.76
CA MET A 159 10.23 2.63 20.11
C MET A 159 10.36 3.89 20.98
N LEU A 160 9.75 5.00 20.55
CA LEU A 160 9.76 6.26 21.27
C LEU A 160 9.07 6.14 22.65
N SER A 161 7.87 5.54 22.71
CA SER A 161 7.13 5.38 23.96
C SER A 161 7.84 4.50 24.98
N ALA A 162 8.50 3.44 24.52
CA ALA A 162 9.14 2.46 25.39
C ALA A 162 10.52 2.92 25.90
N LEU A 163 11.26 3.69 25.10
CA LEU A 163 12.64 4.07 25.39
C LEU A 163 12.83 5.56 25.69
N GLY A 164 11.92 6.43 25.18
CA GLY A 164 12.07 7.88 25.21
C GLY A 164 11.08 8.64 26.08
N ARG A 165 10.14 7.97 26.72
CA ARG A 165 9.09 8.67 27.48
C ARG A 165 9.68 9.57 28.56
N LYS A 166 9.33 10.89 28.54
CA LYS A 166 9.85 11.96 29.40
C LYS A 166 11.37 12.24 29.23
N LYS A 167 11.98 11.73 28.15
CA LYS A 167 13.36 11.98 27.78
C LYS A 167 13.42 12.70 26.43
N GLU A 168 14.55 13.37 26.17
CA GLU A 168 14.81 14.01 24.88
C GLU A 168 15.22 12.98 23.82
N ALA A 169 14.63 13.06 22.62
CA ALA A 169 15.14 12.40 21.43
C ALA A 169 15.75 13.45 20.48
N ILE A 170 17.03 13.31 20.20
CA ILE A 170 17.75 14.22 19.32
C ILE A 170 17.51 13.81 17.85
N VAL A 171 17.02 14.74 17.05
CA VAL A 171 16.70 14.55 15.61
C VAL A 171 17.22 15.72 14.79
N SER A 172 17.75 15.45 13.60
CA SER A 172 18.07 16.51 12.64
C SER A 172 16.82 17.22 12.14
N ARG A 173 16.84 18.56 12.03
CA ARG A 173 15.75 19.33 11.40
C ARG A 173 15.46 18.90 9.97
N GLY A 174 16.49 18.53 9.21
CA GLY A 174 16.32 18.00 7.86
C GLY A 174 15.65 16.61 7.80
N GLU A 175 15.42 15.95 8.95
CA GLU A 175 14.82 14.62 9.06
C GLU A 175 13.42 14.63 9.71
N LEU A 176 12.88 15.84 9.99
CA LEU A 176 11.51 15.99 10.50
C LEU A 176 10.50 15.85 9.36
N VAL A 177 10.33 14.62 8.90
CA VAL A 177 9.52 14.31 7.73
C VAL A 177 8.02 14.30 8.02
N GLU A 178 7.21 14.67 7.01
CA GLU A 178 5.80 14.32 6.92
C GLU A 178 5.64 13.25 5.86
N ILE A 179 5.02 12.11 6.22
CA ILE A 179 4.69 11.01 5.33
C ILE A 179 3.17 11.00 5.10
N GLY A 180 2.69 10.39 4.03
CA GLY A 180 1.27 10.39 3.64
C GLY A 180 0.30 10.16 4.80
N GLY A 181 -0.84 10.88 4.77
CA GLY A 181 -1.87 10.80 5.82
C GLY A 181 -1.59 11.67 7.05
N LYS A 182 -0.76 12.70 6.92
CA LYS A 182 -0.38 13.64 8.01
C LYS A 182 0.44 12.99 9.13
N PHE A 183 1.16 11.91 8.85
CA PHE A 183 2.12 11.35 9.80
C PHE A 183 3.37 12.26 9.84
N ARG A 184 3.57 12.95 10.95
CA ARG A 184 4.70 13.85 11.22
C ARG A 184 5.53 13.32 12.37
N ILE A 185 6.84 13.28 12.21
CA ILE A 185 7.75 12.84 13.29
C ILE A 185 7.55 13.64 14.59
N PRO A 186 7.42 14.99 14.58
CA PRO A 186 7.14 15.76 15.79
C PRO A 186 5.84 15.33 16.49
N ASP A 187 4.76 15.12 15.74
CA ASP A 187 3.46 14.75 16.30
C ASP A 187 3.50 13.35 16.95
N VAL A 188 4.25 12.43 16.34
CA VAL A 188 4.45 11.08 16.91
C VAL A 188 5.29 11.13 18.18
N MET A 189 6.31 11.98 18.24
CA MET A 189 7.09 12.21 19.46
C MET A 189 6.23 12.75 20.58
N GLU A 190 5.42 13.77 20.32
CA GLU A 190 4.47 14.30 21.29
C GLU A 190 3.54 13.22 21.84
N GLN A 191 2.92 12.43 20.95
CA GLN A 191 2.02 11.33 21.32
C GLN A 191 2.73 10.22 22.11
N SER A 192 4.01 9.98 21.86
CA SER A 192 4.81 9.01 22.60
C SER A 192 5.18 9.47 24.02
N GLY A 193 5.06 10.77 24.27
CA GLY A 193 5.57 11.41 25.47
C GLY A 193 7.09 11.61 25.49
N THR A 194 7.73 11.52 24.33
CA THR A 194 9.14 11.83 24.10
C THR A 194 9.30 13.31 23.77
N ILE A 195 10.32 13.96 24.29
CA ILE A 195 10.60 15.38 24.07
C ILE A 195 11.47 15.51 22.81
N LEU A 196 10.99 16.23 21.81
CA LEU A 196 11.75 16.50 20.59
C LEU A 196 12.88 17.49 20.87
N LYS A 197 14.12 17.10 20.52
CA LYS A 197 15.32 17.95 20.53
C LYS A 197 15.86 18.09 19.12
N GLU A 198 15.56 19.20 18.47
CA GLU A 198 16.01 19.45 17.10
C GLU A 198 17.47 19.93 17.05
N VAL A 199 18.24 19.41 16.08
CA VAL A 199 19.61 19.85 15.84
C VAL A 199 19.87 20.20 14.38
N GLY A 200 20.91 21.00 14.13
CA GLY A 200 21.30 21.45 12.81
C GLY A 200 20.30 22.40 12.17
N THR A 201 20.26 22.40 10.85
CA THR A 201 19.37 23.21 10.00
C THR A 201 18.60 22.31 9.03
N THR A 202 17.71 22.87 8.21
CA THR A 202 16.92 22.13 7.21
C THR A 202 17.79 21.31 6.25
N ASN A 203 18.91 21.87 5.81
CA ASN A 203 19.76 21.28 4.78
C ASN A 203 21.13 20.79 5.27
N LYS A 204 21.55 21.19 6.48
CA LYS A 204 22.85 20.77 7.03
C LYS A 204 22.76 20.46 8.50
N THR A 205 23.31 19.29 8.86
CA THR A 205 23.50 18.87 10.24
C THR A 205 24.86 18.21 10.39
N HIS A 206 25.66 18.66 11.33
CA HIS A 206 26.99 18.16 11.63
C HIS A 206 26.98 17.33 12.90
N LEU A 207 27.99 16.46 13.08
CA LEU A 207 28.09 15.62 14.30
C LEU A 207 28.15 16.49 15.56
N GLU A 208 28.85 17.60 15.51
CA GLU A 208 28.98 18.56 16.62
C GLU A 208 27.61 19.12 17.09
N ASP A 209 26.62 19.20 16.21
CA ASP A 209 25.26 19.64 16.57
C ASP A 209 24.60 18.64 17.51
N TYR A 210 24.81 17.32 17.26
CA TYR A 210 24.35 16.25 18.14
C TYR A 210 25.14 16.25 19.47
N GLU A 211 26.47 16.35 19.38
CA GLU A 211 27.34 16.36 20.58
C GLU A 211 26.98 17.48 21.58
N LYS A 212 26.73 18.69 21.06
CA LYS A 212 26.33 19.87 21.88
C LYS A 212 24.90 19.74 22.45
N ALA A 213 24.04 18.98 21.80
CA ALA A 213 22.65 18.81 22.23
C ALA A 213 22.49 17.73 23.31
N ILE A 214 23.46 16.83 23.48
CA ILE A 214 23.40 15.76 24.49
C ILE A 214 23.45 16.36 25.90
N THR A 215 22.48 15.95 26.72
CA THR A 215 22.35 16.30 28.15
C THR A 215 21.99 15.05 28.96
N GLU A 216 21.88 15.17 30.29
CA GLU A 216 21.41 14.10 31.19
C GLU A 216 19.94 13.69 30.88
N GLU A 217 19.17 14.58 30.25
CA GLU A 217 17.78 14.31 29.82
C GLU A 217 17.71 13.56 28.48
N THR A 218 18.82 13.40 27.76
CA THR A 218 18.85 12.72 26.48
C THR A 218 18.57 11.23 26.64
N GLY A 219 17.52 10.74 26.03
CA GLY A 219 17.12 9.33 26.04
C GLY A 219 17.59 8.56 24.82
N MET A 220 17.71 9.23 23.65
CA MET A 220 18.10 8.60 22.40
C MET A 220 18.50 9.60 21.31
N ILE A 221 19.15 9.08 20.27
CA ILE A 221 19.31 9.75 18.98
C ILE A 221 18.41 9.03 17.99
N LEU A 222 17.57 9.75 17.23
CA LEU A 222 16.74 9.20 16.17
C LEU A 222 17.23 9.72 14.82
N LYS A 223 17.64 8.80 13.95
CA LYS A 223 17.94 9.02 12.55
C LYS A 223 16.72 8.66 11.72
N VAL A 224 16.17 9.60 10.96
CA VAL A 224 15.04 9.34 10.07
C VAL A 224 15.51 9.44 8.62
N HIS A 225 15.33 8.36 7.87
CA HIS A 225 15.66 8.36 6.45
C HIS A 225 14.58 9.09 5.64
N THR A 226 14.99 10.05 4.82
CA THR A 226 14.10 10.89 3.99
C THR A 226 13.69 10.14 2.70
N SER A 227 13.02 9.00 2.84
CA SER A 227 12.69 8.10 1.71
C SER A 227 11.67 8.68 0.73
N ASN A 228 10.90 9.70 1.12
CA ASN A 228 9.78 10.27 0.34
C ASN A 228 10.08 11.63 -0.31
N TYR A 229 11.22 12.24 -0.01
CA TYR A 229 11.69 13.47 -0.64
C TYR A 229 13.22 13.53 -0.65
N GLN A 230 13.76 14.44 -1.44
CA GLN A 230 15.19 14.69 -1.52
C GLN A 230 15.47 16.20 -1.47
N ILE A 231 16.45 16.62 -0.63
CA ILE A 231 16.98 17.96 -0.65
C ILE A 231 18.22 17.97 -1.56
N VAL A 232 18.21 18.80 -2.59
CA VAL A 232 19.28 18.91 -3.58
C VAL A 232 20.02 20.24 -3.44
N GLY A 233 21.36 20.21 -3.51
CA GLY A 233 22.22 21.40 -3.42
C GLY A 233 23.23 21.29 -2.28
N PHE A 234 23.42 22.38 -1.54
CA PHE A 234 24.35 22.43 -0.40
C PHE A 234 23.78 21.71 0.82
N THR A 235 23.83 20.39 0.83
CA THR A 235 23.28 19.53 1.89
C THR A 235 24.37 18.77 2.62
N GLU A 236 24.15 18.48 3.89
CA GLU A 236 25.00 17.60 4.70
C GLU A 236 24.16 16.90 5.77
N SER A 237 24.34 15.60 5.93
CA SER A 237 23.72 14.79 6.97
C SER A 237 24.76 13.92 7.64
N VAL A 238 24.54 13.56 8.89
CA VAL A 238 25.48 12.71 9.67
C VAL A 238 25.16 11.23 9.35
N GLU A 239 26.20 10.52 8.92
CA GLU A 239 26.13 9.07 8.68
C GLU A 239 25.82 8.30 9.96
N ILE A 240 25.05 7.21 9.83
CA ILE A 240 24.61 6.40 10.97
C ILE A 240 25.79 5.83 11.77
N GLN A 241 26.91 5.48 11.13
CA GLN A 241 28.13 4.99 11.82
C GLN A 241 28.67 5.99 12.81
N ARG A 242 28.68 7.29 12.43
CA ARG A 242 29.17 8.38 13.29
C ARG A 242 28.24 8.60 14.48
N LEU A 243 26.91 8.56 14.25
CA LEU A 243 25.91 8.65 15.32
C LEU A 243 26.00 7.45 16.26
N ALA A 244 26.17 6.23 15.72
CA ALA A 244 26.33 5.01 16.51
C ALA A 244 27.62 5.03 17.35
N ALA A 245 28.70 5.62 16.83
CA ALA A 245 29.92 5.81 17.60
C ALA A 245 29.71 6.78 18.79
N LEU A 246 29.09 7.93 18.52
CA LEU A 246 28.70 8.92 19.53
C LEU A 246 27.76 8.31 20.59
N GLY A 247 26.74 7.57 20.14
CA GLY A 247 25.78 6.91 21.03
C GLY A 247 26.45 5.89 21.97
N ARG A 248 27.45 5.13 21.46
CA ARG A 248 28.23 4.21 22.28
C ARG A 248 29.10 4.93 23.34
N GLU A 249 29.75 6.03 22.92
CA GLU A 249 30.55 6.85 23.82
C GLU A 249 29.74 7.46 24.95
N ARG A 250 28.53 7.87 24.67
CA ARG A 250 27.60 8.55 25.60
C ARG A 250 26.57 7.62 26.24
N GLU A 251 26.62 6.33 25.96
CA GLU A 251 25.68 5.31 26.43
C GLU A 251 24.20 5.61 26.04
N ILE A 252 24.00 6.28 24.91
CA ILE A 252 22.68 6.68 24.36
C ILE A 252 22.32 5.79 23.17
N PRO A 253 21.12 5.15 23.14
CA PRO A 253 20.71 4.34 22.01
C PRO A 253 20.50 5.18 20.73
N VAL A 254 20.92 4.63 19.60
CA VAL A 254 20.73 5.21 18.27
C VAL A 254 19.70 4.38 17.50
N LEU A 255 18.60 5.01 17.18
CA LEU A 255 17.46 4.43 16.49
C LEU A 255 17.44 4.93 15.03
N ALA A 256 17.14 4.05 14.09
CA ALA A 256 16.97 4.42 12.68
C ALA A 256 15.56 4.09 12.20
N ASP A 257 14.84 5.09 11.72
CA ASP A 257 13.60 4.90 10.94
C ASP A 257 13.97 4.91 9.47
N LEU A 258 14.02 3.72 8.86
CA LEU A 258 14.41 3.56 7.46
C LEU A 258 13.22 3.73 6.52
N GLY A 259 12.02 3.37 6.92
CA GLY A 259 10.78 3.53 6.18
C GLY A 259 10.63 2.63 4.94
N SER A 260 11.62 2.58 4.04
CA SER A 260 11.52 1.90 2.74
C SER A 260 11.53 0.37 2.80
N GLY A 261 12.25 -0.22 3.77
CA GLY A 261 12.30 -1.68 3.95
C GLY A 261 13.16 -2.43 2.93
N VAL A 262 14.21 -1.81 2.42
CA VAL A 262 15.13 -2.44 1.47
C VAL A 262 15.96 -3.52 2.14
N LEU A 263 15.89 -4.75 1.64
CA LEU A 263 16.77 -5.86 2.01
C LEU A 263 17.73 -6.27 0.88
N LEU A 264 17.48 -5.85 -0.36
CA LEU A 264 18.34 -6.11 -1.52
C LEU A 264 18.71 -4.79 -2.19
N SER A 265 20.01 -4.58 -2.49
CA SER A 265 20.42 -3.43 -3.28
C SER A 265 19.76 -3.45 -4.66
N MET A 266 19.14 -2.33 -5.02
CA MET A 266 18.45 -2.14 -6.29
C MET A 266 19.28 -1.39 -7.34
N GLU A 267 20.55 -1.06 -7.05
CA GLU A 267 21.45 -0.30 -7.92
C GLU A 267 21.67 -0.98 -9.29
N LYS A 268 21.77 -2.32 -9.29
CA LYS A 268 21.89 -3.11 -10.53
C LYS A 268 20.67 -3.03 -11.46
N TYR A 269 19.54 -2.51 -10.96
CA TYR A 269 18.34 -2.25 -11.75
C TYR A 269 18.18 -0.78 -12.14
N GLY A 270 19.26 0.01 -12.00
CA GLY A 270 19.30 1.41 -12.41
C GLY A 270 18.72 2.39 -11.39
N LEU A 271 18.46 1.94 -10.16
CA LEU A 271 18.03 2.79 -9.07
C LEU A 271 19.23 3.38 -8.31
N PRO A 272 19.10 4.56 -7.70
CA PRO A 272 20.14 5.09 -6.82
C PRO A 272 20.33 4.18 -5.58
N HIS A 273 21.44 4.39 -4.86
CA HIS A 273 21.64 3.71 -3.59
C HIS A 273 20.55 4.10 -2.59
N GLU A 274 19.92 3.10 -1.99
CA GLU A 274 18.98 3.22 -0.87
C GLU A 274 19.55 2.36 0.27
N PRO A 275 19.74 2.91 1.47
CA PRO A 275 20.33 2.17 2.57
C PRO A 275 19.52 0.91 2.91
N THR A 276 20.18 -0.23 2.98
CA THR A 276 19.55 -1.48 3.38
C THR A 276 19.45 -1.58 4.91
N VAL A 277 18.54 -2.42 5.39
CA VAL A 277 18.42 -2.71 6.83
C VAL A 277 19.73 -3.29 7.37
N GLN A 278 20.40 -4.15 6.60
CA GLN A 278 21.69 -4.75 6.95
C GLN A 278 22.78 -3.69 7.15
N GLU A 279 22.85 -2.72 6.24
CA GLU A 279 23.82 -1.61 6.35
C GLU A 279 23.60 -0.79 7.63
N MET A 280 22.34 -0.51 8.00
CA MET A 280 22.02 0.20 9.23
C MET A 280 22.46 -0.57 10.49
N ILE A 281 22.18 -1.88 10.51
CA ILE A 281 22.61 -2.76 11.64
C ILE A 281 24.14 -2.85 11.70
N GLN A 282 24.82 -3.08 10.57
CA GLN A 282 26.28 -3.15 10.49
C GLN A 282 26.93 -1.82 10.86
N ALA A 283 26.32 -0.69 10.53
CA ALA A 283 26.77 0.63 10.91
C ALA A 283 26.63 0.91 12.42
N GLY A 284 25.89 0.04 13.14
CA GLY A 284 25.81 0.05 14.59
C GLY A 284 24.55 0.71 15.14
N ALA A 285 23.49 0.89 14.35
CA ALA A 285 22.18 1.27 14.88
C ALA A 285 21.73 0.26 15.94
N ASP A 286 21.17 0.76 17.04
CA ASP A 286 20.67 -0.08 18.13
C ASP A 286 19.31 -0.70 17.78
N LEU A 287 18.45 0.04 17.10
CA LEU A 287 17.19 -0.41 16.52
C LEU A 287 16.99 0.21 15.13
N VAL A 288 16.44 -0.58 14.24
CA VAL A 288 16.03 -0.15 12.89
C VAL A 288 14.56 -0.50 12.71
N SER A 289 13.75 0.48 12.28
CA SER A 289 12.35 0.24 11.90
C SER A 289 12.12 0.44 10.41
N PHE A 290 11.22 -0.34 9.83
CA PHE A 290 10.88 -0.26 8.40
C PHE A 290 9.52 -0.87 8.07
N SER A 291 9.00 -0.53 6.87
CA SER A 291 7.69 -0.98 6.39
C SER A 291 7.77 -2.32 5.66
N GLY A 292 6.80 -3.20 5.90
CA GLY A 292 6.68 -4.48 5.20
C GLY A 292 6.06 -4.36 3.80
N ASP A 293 5.18 -3.39 3.58
CA ASP A 293 4.37 -3.21 2.36
C ASP A 293 4.99 -2.24 1.32
N LYS A 294 6.25 -1.92 1.48
CA LYS A 294 7.03 -1.14 0.52
C LYS A 294 8.02 -2.02 -0.22
N LEU A 295 9.32 -1.68 -0.19
CA LEU A 295 10.36 -2.40 -0.94
C LEU A 295 10.65 -3.81 -0.39
N LEU A 296 10.22 -4.13 0.82
CA LEU A 296 10.19 -5.52 1.28
C LEU A 296 9.24 -6.38 0.41
N GLY A 297 8.21 -5.80 -0.18
CA GLY A 297 7.27 -6.51 -1.07
C GLY A 297 6.31 -7.45 -0.33
N GLY A 298 6.10 -7.24 0.97
CA GLY A 298 5.25 -8.05 1.85
C GLY A 298 3.95 -7.35 2.28
N PRO A 299 3.32 -7.83 3.35
CA PRO A 299 2.12 -7.23 3.91
C PRO A 299 2.44 -5.94 4.64
N GLN A 300 1.39 -5.12 4.90
CA GLN A 300 1.53 -3.99 5.80
C GLN A 300 1.98 -4.46 7.19
N ALA A 301 3.16 -4.06 7.58
CA ALA A 301 3.73 -4.29 8.90
C ALA A 301 4.77 -3.20 9.20
N GLY A 302 4.98 -2.90 10.48
CA GLY A 302 6.14 -2.18 10.97
C GLY A 302 7.10 -3.18 11.61
N ILE A 303 8.24 -3.36 11.01
CA ILE A 303 9.24 -4.32 11.46
C ILE A 303 10.29 -3.57 12.27
N ILE A 304 10.67 -4.10 13.41
CA ILE A 304 11.74 -3.55 14.27
C ILE A 304 12.76 -4.64 14.46
N VAL A 305 14.01 -4.35 14.11
CA VAL A 305 15.16 -5.25 14.29
C VAL A 305 16.28 -4.52 15.04
N GLY A 306 17.14 -5.24 15.74
CA GLY A 306 18.30 -4.66 16.39
C GLY A 306 18.74 -5.41 17.63
N LYS A 307 19.25 -4.68 18.63
CA LYS A 307 19.80 -5.26 19.86
C LYS A 307 18.72 -5.87 20.75
N LYS A 308 18.93 -7.09 21.16
CA LYS A 308 17.99 -7.87 21.99
C LYS A 308 17.54 -7.12 23.25
N LYS A 309 18.47 -6.43 23.94
CA LYS A 309 18.16 -5.69 25.17
C LYS A 309 17.05 -4.65 25.00
N TYR A 310 16.96 -3.99 23.85
CA TYR A 310 15.92 -3.01 23.56
C TYR A 310 14.64 -3.70 23.07
N LEU A 311 14.76 -4.72 22.21
CA LEU A 311 13.59 -5.50 21.76
C LEU A 311 12.86 -6.14 22.94
N ASP A 312 13.58 -6.63 23.97
CA ASP A 312 12.97 -7.21 25.17
C ASP A 312 12.15 -6.17 25.98
N ILE A 313 12.57 -4.88 25.95
CA ILE A 313 11.80 -3.77 26.55
C ILE A 313 10.52 -3.52 25.71
N LEU A 314 10.67 -3.42 24.38
CA LEU A 314 9.56 -3.18 23.49
C LEU A 314 8.50 -4.29 23.59
N LYS A 315 8.92 -5.56 23.57
CA LYS A 315 8.02 -6.72 23.67
C LYS A 315 7.18 -6.73 24.96
N LYS A 316 7.70 -6.16 26.06
CA LYS A 316 7.00 -6.04 27.35
C LYS A 316 6.14 -4.78 27.47
N HIS A 317 6.28 -3.83 26.57
CA HIS A 317 5.55 -2.56 26.64
C HIS A 317 4.05 -2.78 26.38
N PRO A 318 3.13 -2.15 27.14
CA PRO A 318 1.67 -2.35 26.97
C PRO A 318 1.15 -2.06 25.56
N LEU A 319 1.71 -1.06 24.86
CA LEU A 319 1.35 -0.74 23.47
C LEU A 319 1.57 -1.90 22.52
N THR A 320 2.52 -2.79 22.77
CA THR A 320 2.79 -3.94 21.90
C THR A 320 1.55 -4.81 21.71
N ARG A 321 0.71 -4.93 22.73
CA ARG A 321 -0.55 -5.66 22.60
C ARG A 321 -1.57 -4.93 21.72
N ALA A 322 -1.64 -3.61 21.80
CA ALA A 322 -2.54 -2.80 20.97
C ALA A 322 -2.09 -2.73 19.50
N LEU A 323 -0.78 -2.75 19.27
CA LEU A 323 -0.14 -2.60 17.95
C LEU A 323 0.19 -3.95 17.27
N ARG A 324 -0.23 -5.05 17.84
CA ARG A 324 0.09 -6.41 17.42
C ARG A 324 -0.50 -6.76 16.04
N ILE A 325 0.30 -7.34 15.15
CA ILE A 325 -0.18 -7.86 13.86
C ILE A 325 -1.16 -9.04 14.04
N ASP A 326 -2.06 -9.22 13.09
CA ASP A 326 -3.00 -10.34 13.04
C ASP A 326 -2.37 -11.61 12.41
N LYS A 327 -3.17 -12.69 12.32
CA LYS A 327 -2.67 -13.97 11.79
C LYS A 327 -2.39 -13.94 10.28
N LEU A 328 -3.15 -13.14 9.51
CA LEU A 328 -2.96 -13.05 8.06
C LEU A 328 -1.67 -12.31 7.75
N THR A 329 -1.45 -11.19 8.44
CA THR A 329 -0.21 -10.41 8.34
C THR A 329 1.01 -11.22 8.78
N ALA A 330 0.91 -11.99 9.88
CA ALA A 330 2.01 -12.82 10.36
C ALA A 330 2.39 -13.91 9.33
N ALA A 331 1.40 -14.62 8.77
CA ALA A 331 1.62 -15.62 7.74
C ALA A 331 2.20 -15.03 6.46
N ALA A 332 1.65 -13.89 5.99
CA ALA A 332 2.15 -13.21 4.80
C ALA A 332 3.58 -12.71 4.98
N LEU A 333 3.92 -12.17 6.17
CA LEU A 333 5.28 -11.72 6.49
C LEU A 333 6.26 -12.88 6.50
N GLU A 334 5.94 -13.98 7.15
CA GLU A 334 6.77 -15.19 7.17
C GLU A 334 7.07 -15.68 5.75
N LEU A 335 6.04 -15.84 4.91
CA LEU A 335 6.20 -16.29 3.53
C LEU A 335 7.06 -15.32 2.71
N THR A 336 6.83 -14.00 2.86
CA THR A 336 7.65 -12.98 2.19
C THR A 336 9.12 -13.09 2.58
N LEU A 337 9.43 -13.23 3.86
CA LEU A 337 10.81 -13.32 4.35
C LEU A 337 11.51 -14.59 3.90
N ARG A 338 10.79 -15.70 3.72
CA ARG A 338 11.34 -16.95 3.19
C ARG A 338 11.87 -16.81 1.75
N GLU A 339 11.25 -15.97 0.93
CA GLU A 339 11.76 -15.67 -0.41
C GLU A 339 13.15 -15.04 -0.40
N TYR A 340 13.43 -14.21 0.60
CA TYR A 340 14.73 -13.55 0.74
C TYR A 340 15.88 -14.49 1.16
N LEU A 341 15.60 -15.74 1.56
CA LEU A 341 16.64 -16.73 1.79
C LEU A 341 17.45 -17.03 0.50
N ASN A 342 16.83 -16.79 -0.65
CA ASN A 342 17.51 -16.72 -1.95
C ASN A 342 17.11 -15.41 -2.66
N PRO A 343 18.05 -14.46 -2.85
CA PRO A 343 17.76 -13.17 -3.49
C PRO A 343 17.11 -13.30 -4.88
N GLU A 344 17.44 -14.32 -5.65
CA GLU A 344 16.84 -14.55 -6.98
C GLU A 344 15.37 -14.96 -6.88
N ASN A 345 15.01 -15.72 -5.83
CA ASN A 345 13.61 -16.05 -5.56
C ASN A 345 12.81 -14.80 -5.18
N ALA A 346 13.35 -13.96 -4.30
CA ALA A 346 12.68 -12.70 -3.92
C ALA A 346 12.37 -11.83 -5.16
N LEU A 347 13.34 -11.68 -6.08
CA LEU A 347 13.16 -10.91 -7.31
C LEU A 347 12.14 -11.53 -8.29
N ARG A 348 12.01 -12.84 -8.29
CA ARG A 348 11.09 -13.56 -9.17
C ARG A 348 9.69 -13.67 -8.61
N ASN A 349 9.58 -13.93 -7.31
CA ASN A 349 8.31 -14.33 -6.66
C ASN A 349 7.59 -13.18 -5.94
N LEU A 350 8.32 -12.14 -5.50
CA LEU A 350 7.70 -10.96 -4.88
C LEU A 350 7.29 -9.95 -5.96
N PRO A 351 5.99 -9.68 -6.14
CA PRO A 351 5.50 -8.89 -7.28
C PRO A 351 6.13 -7.51 -7.38
N ALA A 352 6.29 -6.79 -6.26
CA ALA A 352 6.92 -5.46 -6.26
C ALA A 352 8.36 -5.51 -6.78
N LEU A 353 9.17 -6.47 -6.33
CA LEU A 353 10.56 -6.62 -6.76
C LEU A 353 10.64 -7.10 -8.22
N LYS A 354 9.76 -8.01 -8.63
CA LYS A 354 9.65 -8.46 -10.02
C LYS A 354 9.35 -7.30 -10.97
N MET A 355 8.41 -6.40 -10.60
CA MET A 355 8.09 -5.19 -11.37
C MET A 355 9.28 -4.23 -11.46
N ILE A 356 10.05 -4.04 -10.38
CA ILE A 356 11.26 -3.21 -10.37
C ILE A 356 12.33 -3.83 -11.29
N ALA A 357 12.51 -5.14 -11.24
CA ALA A 357 13.54 -5.85 -12.01
C ALA A 357 13.21 -5.97 -13.51
N LYS A 358 11.96 -5.72 -13.96
CA LYS A 358 11.60 -5.72 -15.38
C LYS A 358 12.48 -4.75 -16.16
N THR A 359 13.13 -5.24 -17.21
CA THR A 359 13.94 -4.43 -18.12
C THR A 359 13.05 -3.61 -19.07
N ALA A 360 13.62 -2.61 -19.73
CA ALA A 360 12.91 -1.87 -20.77
C ALA A 360 12.52 -2.80 -21.95
N GLU A 361 13.35 -3.79 -22.27
CA GLU A 361 13.04 -4.77 -23.32
C GLU A 361 11.88 -5.69 -22.93
N ASP A 362 11.78 -6.11 -21.66
CA ASP A 362 10.64 -6.88 -21.17
C ASP A 362 9.34 -6.09 -21.28
N THR A 363 9.35 -4.82 -20.82
CA THR A 363 8.18 -3.95 -20.94
C THR A 363 7.82 -3.68 -22.40
N ARG A 364 8.79 -3.61 -23.31
CA ARG A 364 8.53 -3.46 -24.75
C ARG A 364 7.82 -4.68 -25.33
N LYS A 365 8.24 -5.89 -24.95
CA LYS A 365 7.57 -7.14 -25.35
C LYS A 365 6.14 -7.18 -24.83
N ASP A 366 5.94 -6.84 -23.55
CA ASP A 366 4.62 -6.82 -22.92
C ASP A 366 3.71 -5.77 -23.59
N ALA A 367 4.22 -4.55 -23.88
CA ALA A 367 3.47 -3.51 -24.57
C ALA A 367 3.07 -3.90 -25.99
N ASN A 368 3.98 -4.54 -26.75
CA ASN A 368 3.63 -5.05 -28.08
C ASN A 368 2.53 -6.12 -28.00
N ALA A 369 2.63 -7.05 -27.02
CA ALA A 369 1.61 -8.08 -26.84
C ALA A 369 0.24 -7.47 -26.52
N LEU A 370 0.19 -6.49 -25.60
CA LEU A 370 -1.06 -5.79 -25.28
C LEU A 370 -1.63 -5.02 -26.47
N CYS A 371 -0.78 -4.32 -27.22
CA CYS A 371 -1.21 -3.60 -28.44
C CYS A 371 -1.79 -4.56 -29.48
N GLN A 372 -1.15 -5.71 -29.70
CA GLN A 372 -1.64 -6.72 -30.62
C GLN A 372 -3.03 -7.24 -30.20
N MET A 373 -3.19 -7.61 -28.93
CA MET A 373 -4.48 -8.08 -28.38
C MET A 373 -5.59 -7.04 -28.53
N LEU A 374 -5.28 -5.74 -28.34
CA LEU A 374 -6.24 -4.64 -28.49
C LEU A 374 -6.58 -4.39 -29.96
N GLN A 375 -5.63 -4.49 -30.90
CA GLN A 375 -5.85 -4.31 -32.33
C GLN A 375 -6.75 -5.40 -32.93
N GLU A 376 -6.71 -6.61 -32.39
CA GLU A 376 -7.58 -7.72 -32.80
C GLU A 376 -9.07 -7.47 -32.47
N LYS A 377 -9.40 -6.46 -31.65
CA LYS A 377 -10.76 -6.17 -31.16
C LYS A 377 -11.50 -5.02 -31.86
N GLU A 378 -10.93 -4.47 -32.92
CA GLU A 378 -11.55 -3.35 -33.69
C GLU A 378 -12.04 -2.17 -32.83
N LEU A 379 -11.32 -1.87 -31.74
CA LEU A 379 -11.67 -0.79 -30.82
C LEU A 379 -11.48 0.60 -31.49
N PRO A 380 -12.24 1.64 -31.08
CA PRO A 380 -12.19 2.97 -31.69
C PRO A 380 -10.97 3.78 -31.27
N PHE A 381 -9.82 3.13 -31.13
CA PHE A 381 -8.56 3.74 -30.69
C PHE A 381 -7.46 3.58 -31.75
N GLU A 382 -6.66 4.62 -31.92
CA GLU A 382 -5.32 4.46 -32.49
C GLU A 382 -4.40 3.91 -31.41
N ILE A 383 -3.71 2.80 -31.69
CA ILE A 383 -2.94 2.05 -30.70
C ILE A 383 -1.49 2.03 -31.12
N SER A 384 -0.60 2.47 -30.23
CA SER A 384 0.85 2.48 -30.43
C SER A 384 1.62 1.98 -29.21
N VAL A 385 2.88 1.57 -29.42
CA VAL A 385 3.84 1.30 -28.33
C VAL A 385 4.78 2.48 -28.23
N GLU A 386 4.82 3.12 -27.06
CA GLU A 386 5.65 4.31 -26.83
C GLU A 386 6.57 4.15 -25.62
N PRO A 387 7.75 4.78 -25.62
CA PRO A 387 8.60 4.85 -24.43
C PRO A 387 7.86 5.58 -23.29
N CYS A 388 8.00 5.06 -22.09
CA CYS A 388 7.46 5.68 -20.89
C CYS A 388 8.41 5.57 -19.70
N GLU A 389 8.10 6.30 -18.64
CA GLU A 389 8.78 6.21 -17.36
C GLU A 389 7.78 5.76 -16.30
N SER A 390 8.10 4.65 -15.63
CA SER A 390 7.36 4.12 -14.50
C SER A 390 7.99 4.59 -13.19
N GLN A 391 7.23 4.61 -12.11
CA GLN A 391 7.66 5.08 -10.80
C GLN A 391 7.62 3.97 -9.76
N ILE A 392 8.52 4.03 -8.77
CA ILE A 392 8.44 3.13 -7.61
C ILE A 392 7.23 3.49 -6.75
N GLY A 393 7.07 4.76 -6.37
CA GLY A 393 5.97 5.23 -5.54
C GLY A 393 6.10 4.86 -4.06
N GLY A 394 5.02 5.06 -3.30
CA GLY A 394 4.94 4.64 -1.89
C GLY A 394 5.89 5.33 -0.92
N GLY A 395 6.55 6.43 -1.33
CA GLY A 395 7.57 7.09 -0.52
C GLY A 395 8.88 6.32 -0.48
N ALA A 396 9.25 5.68 -1.60
CA ALA A 396 10.55 5.08 -1.83
C ALA A 396 11.08 5.56 -3.18
N PHE A 397 12.36 5.88 -3.26
CA PHE A 397 13.01 6.39 -4.48
C PHE A 397 12.27 7.58 -5.12
N PRO A 398 12.09 8.72 -4.44
CA PRO A 398 11.16 9.78 -4.86
C PRO A 398 11.51 10.45 -6.19
N THR A 399 12.77 10.36 -6.61
CA THR A 399 13.29 10.97 -7.86
C THR A 399 13.66 9.94 -8.93
N ALA A 400 13.51 8.63 -8.64
CA ALA A 400 13.92 7.59 -9.57
C ALA A 400 12.77 7.17 -10.49
N ASN A 401 13.08 7.15 -11.80
CA ASN A 401 12.17 6.66 -12.83
C ASN A 401 12.75 5.41 -13.48
N LEU A 402 11.91 4.43 -13.73
CA LEU A 402 12.25 3.21 -14.44
C LEU A 402 11.85 3.34 -15.91
N ARG A 403 12.83 3.39 -16.80
CA ARG A 403 12.57 3.42 -18.24
C ARG A 403 11.88 2.16 -18.71
N GLY A 404 10.89 2.30 -19.60
CA GLY A 404 10.11 1.21 -20.14
C GLY A 404 9.27 1.62 -21.33
N TYR A 405 8.26 0.82 -21.64
CA TYR A 405 7.32 1.05 -22.71
C TYR A 405 5.89 0.84 -22.22
N ALA A 406 4.96 1.54 -22.83
CA ALA A 406 3.53 1.45 -22.57
C ALA A 406 2.75 1.22 -23.86
N ALA A 407 1.56 0.64 -23.76
CA ALA A 407 0.55 0.72 -24.80
C ALA A 407 -0.18 2.07 -24.67
N VAL A 408 -0.23 2.82 -25.76
CA VAL A 408 -0.83 4.16 -25.79
C VAL A 408 -2.05 4.12 -26.70
N LEU A 409 -3.18 4.61 -26.16
CA LEU A 409 -4.45 4.67 -26.88
C LEU A 409 -4.82 6.12 -27.12
N THR A 410 -5.15 6.46 -28.38
CA THR A 410 -5.62 7.79 -28.76
C THR A 410 -7.03 7.66 -29.35
N CYS A 411 -8.00 8.39 -28.80
CA CYS A 411 -9.36 8.45 -29.31
C CYS A 411 -9.62 9.82 -29.96
N LYS A 412 -10.13 9.82 -31.21
CA LYS A 412 -10.49 11.06 -31.91
C LYS A 412 -11.89 11.57 -31.59
N GLN A 413 -12.75 10.70 -31.05
CA GLN A 413 -14.18 10.98 -30.87
C GLN A 413 -14.54 11.46 -29.46
N LYS A 414 -13.76 11.07 -28.44
CA LYS A 414 -13.99 11.39 -27.02
C LYS A 414 -12.70 11.95 -26.42
N LYS A 415 -12.82 12.79 -25.39
CA LYS A 415 -11.65 13.25 -24.62
C LYS A 415 -11.05 12.10 -23.83
N CYS A 416 -9.74 12.10 -23.69
CA CYS A 416 -9.02 11.11 -22.91
C CYS A 416 -9.60 10.93 -21.50
N GLN A 417 -9.87 12.03 -20.79
CA GLN A 417 -10.38 11.97 -19.41
C GLN A 417 -11.74 11.28 -19.32
N ASP A 418 -12.65 11.52 -20.26
CA ASP A 418 -13.98 10.90 -20.25
C ASP A 418 -13.88 9.37 -20.40
N ILE A 419 -12.87 8.89 -21.15
CA ILE A 419 -12.62 7.45 -21.32
C ILE A 419 -11.97 6.89 -20.07
N VAL A 420 -10.99 7.57 -19.47
CA VAL A 420 -10.36 7.16 -18.22
C VAL A 420 -11.40 7.05 -17.11
N ASP A 421 -12.27 8.04 -16.97
CA ASP A 421 -13.36 8.03 -15.99
C ASP A 421 -14.32 6.83 -16.23
N ALA A 422 -14.58 6.49 -17.50
CA ALA A 422 -15.37 5.32 -17.86
C ALA A 422 -14.64 4.00 -17.56
N MET A 423 -13.31 3.93 -17.78
CA MET A 423 -12.48 2.77 -17.43
C MET A 423 -12.47 2.49 -15.92
N GLU A 424 -12.57 3.52 -15.09
CA GLU A 424 -12.69 3.38 -13.63
C GLU A 424 -14.05 2.82 -13.19
N GLN A 425 -15.07 2.89 -14.04
CA GLN A 425 -16.42 2.37 -13.75
C GLN A 425 -16.68 0.99 -14.35
N LEU A 426 -15.71 0.37 -15.00
CA LEU A 426 -15.82 -0.97 -15.55
C LEU A 426 -16.06 -2.02 -14.46
N PRO A 427 -16.63 -3.20 -14.78
CA PRO A 427 -16.76 -4.30 -13.83
C PRO A 427 -15.45 -4.65 -13.10
N VAL A 428 -14.32 -4.67 -13.82
CA VAL A 428 -12.97 -4.67 -13.25
C VAL A 428 -12.33 -3.33 -13.60
N PRO A 429 -12.28 -2.37 -12.67
CA PRO A 429 -11.75 -1.03 -12.94
C PRO A 429 -10.30 -1.06 -13.43
N VAL A 430 -9.98 -0.27 -14.44
CA VAL A 430 -8.63 -0.08 -14.96
C VAL A 430 -8.17 1.32 -14.65
N ILE A 431 -7.15 1.43 -13.81
CA ILE A 431 -6.56 2.72 -13.40
C ILE A 431 -5.33 2.98 -14.25
N CYS A 432 -5.35 4.06 -15.02
CA CYS A 432 -4.29 4.41 -15.97
C CYS A 432 -3.97 5.91 -15.94
N ARG A 433 -3.02 6.35 -16.76
CA ARG A 433 -2.65 7.77 -16.86
C ARG A 433 -3.26 8.38 -18.12
N CYS A 434 -3.71 9.65 -18.03
CA CYS A 434 -4.03 10.49 -19.18
C CYS A 434 -2.96 11.59 -19.29
N GLN A 435 -2.21 11.62 -20.39
CA GLN A 435 -1.21 12.63 -20.66
C GLN A 435 -1.29 13.06 -22.14
N LYS A 436 -1.25 14.35 -22.41
CA LYS A 436 -1.32 14.91 -23.78
C LYS A 436 -2.50 14.38 -24.60
N ASP A 437 -3.65 14.20 -23.96
CA ASP A 437 -4.88 13.65 -24.53
C ASP A 437 -4.73 12.20 -25.05
N GLN A 438 -3.84 11.42 -24.43
CA GLN A 438 -3.59 10.00 -24.70
C GLN A 438 -3.74 9.21 -23.43
N ILE A 439 -4.30 8.00 -23.53
CA ILE A 439 -4.40 7.01 -22.46
C ILE A 439 -3.12 6.18 -22.46
N ILE A 440 -2.43 6.14 -21.34
CA ILE A 440 -1.17 5.40 -21.19
C ILE A 440 -1.43 4.19 -20.31
N LEU A 441 -1.33 3.00 -20.88
CA LEU A 441 -1.37 1.73 -20.19
C LEU A 441 0.06 1.26 -19.98
N ASP A 442 0.63 1.59 -18.83
CA ASP A 442 2.00 1.22 -18.47
C ASP A 442 2.04 -0.26 -18.05
N VAL A 443 2.71 -1.06 -18.87
CA VAL A 443 2.72 -2.54 -18.72
C VAL A 443 3.65 -3.04 -17.62
N ARG A 444 4.46 -2.18 -17.00
CA ARG A 444 5.36 -2.58 -15.91
C ARG A 444 4.59 -3.17 -14.73
N THR A 445 3.43 -2.62 -14.43
CA THR A 445 2.56 -3.01 -13.31
C THR A 445 1.48 -4.02 -13.69
N LEU A 446 1.52 -4.54 -14.91
CA LEU A 446 0.57 -5.53 -15.42
C LEU A 446 1.18 -6.93 -15.46
N GLU A 447 0.38 -7.91 -15.07
CA GLU A 447 0.59 -9.32 -15.36
C GLU A 447 -0.18 -9.70 -16.64
N LYS A 448 0.11 -10.88 -17.20
CA LYS A 448 -0.53 -11.32 -18.46
C LYS A 448 -2.06 -11.37 -18.35
N GLU A 449 -2.58 -11.90 -17.25
CA GLU A 449 -4.04 -11.97 -17.03
C GLU A 449 -4.67 -10.56 -16.89
N ASP A 450 -3.94 -9.58 -16.38
CA ASP A 450 -4.44 -8.20 -16.31
C ASP A 450 -4.58 -7.60 -17.72
N MET A 451 -3.68 -7.93 -18.66
CA MET A 451 -3.79 -7.51 -20.07
C MET A 451 -5.04 -8.13 -20.74
N GLU A 452 -5.31 -9.42 -20.50
CA GLU A 452 -6.49 -10.11 -21.00
C GLU A 452 -7.79 -9.46 -20.45
N ILE A 453 -7.79 -9.06 -19.17
CA ILE A 453 -8.92 -8.35 -18.55
C ILE A 453 -9.08 -6.97 -19.18
N ILE A 454 -8.01 -6.19 -19.36
CA ILE A 454 -8.06 -4.87 -19.99
C ILE A 454 -8.70 -4.95 -21.37
N VAL A 455 -8.29 -5.91 -22.19
CA VAL A 455 -8.84 -6.10 -23.55
C VAL A 455 -10.33 -6.38 -23.50
N ARG A 456 -10.77 -7.30 -22.63
CA ARG A 456 -12.18 -7.63 -22.45
C ARG A 456 -13.01 -6.45 -21.93
N GLU A 457 -12.50 -5.73 -20.94
CA GLU A 457 -13.24 -4.63 -20.32
C GLU A 457 -13.38 -3.43 -21.28
N LEU A 458 -12.37 -3.16 -22.12
CA LEU A 458 -12.43 -2.08 -23.13
C LEU A 458 -13.46 -2.35 -24.25
N GLU A 459 -13.87 -3.59 -24.48
CA GLU A 459 -14.97 -3.93 -25.39
C GLU A 459 -16.34 -3.42 -24.86
N LEU A 460 -16.43 -3.02 -23.59
CA LEU A 460 -17.67 -2.51 -22.98
C LEU A 460 -17.82 -0.98 -23.08
N LEU A 461 -16.79 -0.25 -23.56
CA LEU A 461 -16.77 1.22 -23.71
C LEU A 461 -17.24 1.67 -25.08
#